data_a2ed543f3e2371381499b631ad084bc5
#
_entry.id   a2ed543f3e2371381499b631ad084bc5
#
_cell.length_a   1.000
_cell.length_b   1.000
_cell.length_c   1.000
_cell.angle_alpha   90.00
_cell.angle_beta   90.00
_cell.angle_gamma   90.00
#
_symmetry.space_group_name_H-M   'P 1'
#
loop_
_entity.id
_entity.type
_entity.pdbx_description
1 polymer ?
#
loop_
_entity_poly.entity_id
_entity_poly.type
_entity_poly.pdbx_seq_one_letter_code
_entity_poly.pdbx_strand_id
1 'polypeptide(L)'
;LVVALLVLFAHSQDVTPFKLDTSLQAPLMIAFFTTIGTNASLSLLRISGKQVALFLALASAFAIVQNLIGIGVASLFGLHPLFGVLAGSTTLTGGPATGLAFAPLFEQAGVVGAESVAVAAAMAGIICGGLIGGPVSTLLIQRRKLKHPAAGADAEDLPDLTVHEEAGQISIDKREFNAIKCIVVILVAMWLGSWIGKGFTALGLTLPSYIGAMLVGAVVRNVDDRTGWFKLSLPTIDLIGNVCLALFLSVALMNLKLWELAGLALPLLLNLALQVVVVAVFAYWVVYRLMGRDYDAAVMGGGFIGFMLGTTANAMAVMRTLVERYGIAPRAFLVAPLVGAFFIDFTNALIITGFLNFWH
;
A
#
# COMPACT_ATOMS: atom_id res chain seq x y z
N LEU A 1 -14.30 -6.83 -12.32
CA LEU A 1 -14.30 -6.08 -13.58
C LEU A 1 -15.47 -6.49 -14.48
N VAL A 2 -15.72 -7.77 -14.73
CA VAL A 2 -16.86 -8.24 -15.55
C VAL A 2 -18.18 -7.74 -14.99
N VAL A 3 -18.41 -7.86 -13.66
CA VAL A 3 -19.62 -7.37 -13.00
C VAL A 3 -19.75 -5.86 -13.15
N ALA A 4 -18.68 -5.09 -12.96
CA ALA A 4 -18.70 -3.64 -13.13
C ALA A 4 -19.05 -3.22 -14.56
N LEU A 5 -18.56 -3.94 -15.58
CA LEU A 5 -18.94 -3.73 -16.98
C LEU A 5 -20.41 -4.09 -17.25
N LEU A 6 -20.91 -5.17 -16.65
CA LEU A 6 -22.33 -5.54 -16.74
C LEU A 6 -23.23 -4.48 -16.09
N VAL A 7 -22.82 -3.94 -14.92
CA VAL A 7 -23.53 -2.84 -14.25
C VAL A 7 -23.52 -1.58 -15.09
N LEU A 8 -22.39 -1.25 -15.74
CA LEU A 8 -22.28 -0.13 -16.66
C LEU A 8 -23.22 -0.30 -17.87
N PHE A 9 -23.23 -1.49 -18.47
CA PHE A 9 -24.14 -1.80 -19.58
C PHE A 9 -25.61 -1.72 -19.17
N ALA A 10 -25.97 -2.26 -18.01
CA ALA A 10 -27.33 -2.19 -17.48
C ALA A 10 -27.74 -0.75 -17.17
N HIS A 11 -26.83 0.06 -16.62
CA HIS A 11 -27.06 1.48 -16.38
C HIS A 11 -27.34 2.24 -17.69
N SER A 12 -26.65 1.89 -18.79
CA SER A 12 -26.91 2.50 -20.11
C SER A 12 -28.30 2.16 -20.68
N GLN A 13 -28.98 1.14 -20.11
CA GLN A 13 -30.35 0.71 -20.49
C GLN A 13 -31.38 1.12 -19.43
N ASP A 14 -31.03 2.01 -18.48
CA ASP A 14 -31.89 2.42 -17.35
C ASP A 14 -32.38 1.23 -16.47
N VAL A 15 -31.64 0.13 -16.45
CA VAL A 15 -31.93 -1.05 -15.64
C VAL A 15 -30.96 -1.12 -14.46
N THR A 16 -31.47 -1.25 -13.23
CA THR A 16 -30.66 -1.54 -12.04
C THR A 16 -30.68 -3.06 -11.78
N PRO A 17 -29.69 -3.84 -12.29
CA PRO A 17 -29.79 -5.30 -12.31
C PRO A 17 -29.64 -5.95 -10.94
N PHE A 18 -28.84 -5.32 -10.03
CA PHE A 18 -28.53 -5.88 -8.72
C PHE A 18 -28.34 -4.80 -7.66
N LYS A 19 -28.84 -5.04 -6.46
CA LYS A 19 -28.47 -4.31 -5.27
C LYS A 19 -27.57 -5.22 -4.45
N LEU A 20 -26.25 -5.01 -4.54
CA LEU A 20 -25.29 -5.82 -3.80
C LEU A 20 -25.25 -5.39 -2.33
N ASP A 21 -25.25 -6.36 -1.44
CA ASP A 21 -25.07 -6.12 -0.01
C ASP A 21 -23.56 -5.85 0.27
N THR A 22 -23.26 -4.67 0.74
CA THR A 22 -21.90 -4.21 1.08
C THR A 22 -21.58 -4.32 2.57
N SER A 23 -22.46 -4.93 3.36
CA SER A 23 -22.31 -4.99 4.84
C SER A 23 -21.00 -5.65 5.28
N LEU A 24 -20.45 -6.57 4.49
CA LEU A 24 -19.17 -7.23 4.74
C LEU A 24 -17.94 -6.40 4.33
N GLN A 25 -18.10 -5.33 3.54
CA GLN A 25 -16.97 -4.55 3.02
C GLN A 25 -16.15 -3.93 4.15
N ALA A 26 -16.79 -3.24 5.10
CA ALA A 26 -16.08 -2.59 6.21
C ALA A 26 -15.41 -3.59 7.18
N PRO A 27 -16.07 -4.69 7.65
CA PRO A 27 -15.41 -5.70 8.46
C PRO A 27 -14.18 -6.34 7.80
N LEU A 28 -14.27 -6.69 6.51
CA LEU A 28 -13.17 -7.30 5.77
C LEU A 28 -11.99 -6.31 5.61
N MET A 29 -12.28 -5.05 5.33
CA MET A 29 -11.29 -3.98 5.27
C MET A 29 -10.57 -3.82 6.62
N ILE A 30 -11.32 -3.73 7.73
CA ILE A 30 -10.72 -3.57 9.06
C ILE A 30 -9.88 -4.80 9.42
N ALA A 31 -10.34 -6.02 9.11
CA ALA A 31 -9.58 -7.24 9.33
C ALA A 31 -8.26 -7.22 8.54
N PHE A 32 -8.29 -6.85 7.26
CA PHE A 32 -7.09 -6.70 6.44
C PHE A 32 -6.08 -5.71 7.03
N PHE A 33 -6.51 -4.50 7.38
CA PHE A 33 -5.60 -3.52 7.99
C PHE A 33 -5.11 -3.93 9.38
N THR A 34 -5.89 -4.73 10.13
CA THR A 34 -5.45 -5.33 11.40
C THR A 34 -4.27 -6.28 11.15
N THR A 35 -4.33 -7.11 10.10
CA THR A 35 -3.21 -8.00 9.74
C THR A 35 -1.96 -7.22 9.32
N ILE A 36 -2.11 -6.10 8.61
CA ILE A 36 -0.99 -5.18 8.33
C ILE A 36 -0.37 -4.70 9.65
N GLY A 37 -1.20 -4.29 10.63
CA GLY A 37 -0.72 -3.89 11.94
C GLY A 37 0.14 -4.98 12.63
N THR A 38 -0.26 -6.26 12.52
CA THR A 38 0.51 -7.36 13.11
C THR A 38 1.85 -7.65 12.43
N ASN A 39 2.14 -7.03 11.28
CA ASN A 39 3.45 -7.08 10.63
C ASN A 39 4.41 -5.98 11.11
N ALA A 40 3.95 -5.06 11.96
CA ALA A 40 4.71 -3.92 12.48
C ALA A 40 5.66 -4.29 13.62
N SER A 41 6.78 -4.90 13.31
CA SER A 41 7.80 -5.22 14.32
C SER A 41 8.81 -4.08 14.50
N LEU A 42 8.83 -3.46 15.69
CA LEU A 42 9.82 -2.44 16.05
C LEU A 42 11.22 -3.03 16.26
N SER A 43 11.31 -4.32 16.58
CA SER A 43 12.59 -5.03 16.71
C SER A 43 13.31 -5.08 15.36
N LEU A 44 12.60 -5.38 14.27
CA LEU A 44 13.14 -5.39 12.91
C LEU A 44 13.58 -3.98 12.47
N LEU A 45 12.83 -2.94 12.84
CA LEU A 45 13.19 -1.56 12.54
C LEU A 45 14.52 -1.16 13.21
N ARG A 46 14.77 -1.61 14.44
CA ARG A 46 16.01 -1.33 15.16
C ARG A 46 17.24 -2.02 14.55
N ILE A 47 17.07 -3.24 14.06
CA ILE A 47 18.15 -4.01 13.42
C ILE A 47 18.55 -3.40 12.08
N SER A 48 17.57 -2.92 11.31
CA SER A 48 17.77 -2.42 9.95
C SER A 48 18.27 -0.96 9.87
N GLY A 49 18.31 -0.26 10.99
CA GLY A 49 19.05 0.98 11.21
C GLY A 49 18.64 2.19 10.37
N LYS A 50 19.61 3.09 10.13
CA LYS A 50 19.41 4.40 9.50
C LYS A 50 18.83 4.34 8.09
N GLN A 51 19.09 3.29 7.33
CA GLN A 51 18.65 3.20 5.93
C GLN A 51 17.14 3.00 5.79
N VAL A 52 16.53 2.17 6.65
CA VAL A 52 15.08 1.99 6.69
C VAL A 52 14.38 3.28 7.11
N ALA A 53 14.91 3.95 8.16
CA ALA A 53 14.37 5.24 8.59
C ALA A 53 14.49 6.32 7.50
N LEU A 54 15.60 6.35 6.76
CA LEU A 54 15.80 7.28 5.66
C LEU A 54 14.85 6.98 4.49
N PHE A 55 14.70 5.70 4.12
CA PHE A 55 13.79 5.30 3.05
C PHE A 55 12.33 5.61 3.40
N LEU A 56 11.93 5.38 4.66
CA LEU A 56 10.60 5.76 5.17
C LEU A 56 10.40 7.28 5.13
N ALA A 57 11.41 8.07 5.55
CA ALA A 57 11.33 9.53 5.48
C ALA A 57 11.20 10.03 4.05
N LEU A 58 11.94 9.44 3.09
CA LEU A 58 11.85 9.76 1.67
C LEU A 58 10.47 9.40 1.10
N ALA A 59 9.94 8.23 1.45
CA ALA A 59 8.61 7.79 1.01
C ALA A 59 7.51 8.69 1.59
N SER A 60 7.58 9.03 2.88
CA SER A 60 6.60 9.92 3.53
C SER A 60 6.67 11.35 2.97
N ALA A 61 7.88 11.87 2.74
CA ALA A 61 8.06 13.17 2.10
C ALA A 61 7.51 13.18 0.66
N PHE A 62 7.74 12.09 -0.08
CA PHE A 62 7.22 11.97 -1.43
C PHE A 62 5.69 11.82 -1.46
N ALA A 63 5.07 11.14 -0.50
CA ALA A 63 3.61 11.08 -0.36
C ALA A 63 2.99 12.49 -0.20
N ILE A 64 3.64 13.38 0.55
CA ILE A 64 3.24 14.79 0.65
C ILE A 64 3.37 15.48 -0.73
N VAL A 65 4.48 15.27 -1.43
CA VAL A 65 4.69 15.82 -2.78
C VAL A 65 3.61 15.32 -3.76
N GLN A 66 3.24 14.04 -3.70
CA GLN A 66 2.15 13.48 -4.51
C GLN A 66 0.83 14.20 -4.27
N ASN A 67 0.48 14.47 -3.01
CA ASN A 67 -0.73 15.20 -2.67
C ASN A 67 -0.71 16.64 -3.17
N LEU A 68 0.42 17.35 -3.02
CA LEU A 68 0.56 18.71 -3.51
C LEU A 68 0.46 18.79 -5.04
N ILE A 69 1.07 17.84 -5.77
CA ILE A 69 0.93 17.74 -7.22
C ILE A 69 -0.54 17.50 -7.60
N GLY A 70 -1.19 16.55 -6.93
CA GLY A 70 -2.58 16.22 -7.18
C GLY A 70 -3.51 17.42 -6.95
N ILE A 71 -3.31 18.14 -5.84
CA ILE A 71 -4.05 19.38 -5.52
C ILE A 71 -3.83 20.44 -6.63
N GLY A 72 -2.58 20.60 -7.08
CA GLY A 72 -2.27 21.50 -8.18
C GLY A 72 -3.04 21.15 -9.46
N VAL A 73 -3.07 19.86 -9.83
CA VAL A 73 -3.83 19.39 -10.99
C VAL A 73 -5.34 19.58 -10.77
N ALA A 74 -5.87 19.22 -9.60
CA ALA A 74 -7.29 19.41 -9.29
C ALA A 74 -7.71 20.88 -9.43
N SER A 75 -6.88 21.80 -8.94
CA SER A 75 -7.11 23.25 -9.02
C SER A 75 -7.14 23.76 -10.47
N LEU A 76 -6.30 23.21 -11.37
CA LEU A 76 -6.30 23.58 -12.81
C LEU A 76 -7.62 23.24 -13.51
N PHE A 77 -8.31 22.20 -13.04
CA PHE A 77 -9.61 21.77 -13.59
C PHE A 77 -10.81 22.27 -12.79
N GLY A 78 -10.60 23.12 -11.77
CA GLY A 78 -11.68 23.60 -10.91
C GLY A 78 -12.31 22.51 -10.06
N LEU A 79 -11.60 21.39 -9.82
CA LEU A 79 -12.06 20.28 -8.98
C LEU A 79 -11.75 20.55 -7.51
N HIS A 80 -12.44 19.83 -6.63
CA HIS A 80 -12.17 19.91 -5.20
C HIS A 80 -10.71 19.49 -4.90
N PRO A 81 -9.92 20.22 -4.08
CA PRO A 81 -8.52 19.90 -3.81
C PRO A 81 -8.28 18.48 -3.33
N LEU A 82 -9.23 17.94 -2.56
CA LEU A 82 -9.17 16.55 -2.05
C LEU A 82 -9.28 15.50 -3.17
N PHE A 83 -9.78 15.80 -4.37
CA PHE A 83 -9.64 14.92 -5.54
C PHE A 83 -8.16 14.65 -5.82
N GLY A 84 -7.32 15.69 -5.72
CA GLY A 84 -5.88 15.57 -5.92
C GLY A 84 -5.18 14.72 -4.86
N VAL A 85 -5.63 14.78 -3.61
CA VAL A 85 -5.14 13.92 -2.52
C VAL A 85 -5.56 12.47 -2.73
N LEU A 86 -6.81 12.24 -3.15
CA LEU A 86 -7.33 10.92 -3.48
C LEU A 86 -6.55 10.29 -4.63
N ALA A 87 -6.38 11.02 -5.74
CA ALA A 87 -5.59 10.59 -6.91
C ALA A 87 -4.06 10.77 -6.71
N GLY A 88 -3.63 11.16 -5.53
CA GLY A 88 -2.25 11.29 -5.07
C GLY A 88 -1.81 10.12 -4.20
N SER A 89 -1.26 10.43 -3.02
CA SER A 89 -0.70 9.40 -2.13
C SER A 89 -1.72 8.39 -1.63
N THR A 90 -3.01 8.77 -1.55
CA THR A 90 -4.07 7.88 -1.08
C THR A 90 -4.16 6.61 -1.92
N THR A 91 -4.08 6.74 -3.24
CA THR A 91 -4.23 5.63 -4.18
C THR A 91 -2.92 5.15 -4.77
N LEU A 92 -1.96 6.05 -5.00
CA LEU A 92 -0.69 5.68 -5.64
C LEU A 92 0.28 5.02 -4.64
N THR A 93 0.44 5.59 -3.45
CA THR A 93 1.26 5.01 -2.37
C THR A 93 0.48 4.00 -1.55
N GLY A 94 -0.78 4.32 -1.18
CA GLY A 94 -1.62 3.45 -0.36
C GLY A 94 -2.32 2.34 -1.13
N GLY A 95 -2.32 2.39 -2.45
CA GLY A 95 -2.96 1.39 -3.30
C GLY A 95 -4.49 1.38 -3.24
N PRO A 96 -5.13 0.38 -3.87
CA PRO A 96 -6.60 0.31 -3.95
C PRO A 96 -7.27 0.14 -2.59
N ALA A 97 -6.63 -0.57 -1.65
CA ALA A 97 -7.20 -0.80 -0.33
C ALA A 97 -7.32 0.49 0.48
N THR A 98 -6.26 1.29 0.54
CA THR A 98 -6.26 2.60 1.22
C THR A 98 -7.19 3.57 0.50
N GLY A 99 -7.18 3.60 -0.83
CA GLY A 99 -8.08 4.42 -1.62
C GLY A 99 -9.55 4.18 -1.29
N LEU A 100 -9.98 2.92 -1.30
CA LEU A 100 -11.34 2.52 -0.97
C LEU A 100 -11.68 2.73 0.51
N ALA A 101 -10.71 2.56 1.42
CA ALA A 101 -10.93 2.78 2.85
C ALA A 101 -11.18 4.26 3.19
N PHE A 102 -10.54 5.16 2.46
CA PHE A 102 -10.71 6.60 2.62
C PHE A 102 -11.85 7.18 1.75
N ALA A 103 -12.28 6.49 0.69
CA ALA A 103 -13.28 7.00 -0.26
C ALA A 103 -14.55 7.56 0.42
N PRO A 104 -15.15 6.91 1.42
CA PRO A 104 -16.32 7.46 2.09
C PRO A 104 -16.06 8.80 2.78
N LEU A 105 -14.85 9.03 3.30
CA LEU A 105 -14.49 10.31 3.93
C LEU A 105 -14.28 11.40 2.88
N PHE A 106 -13.71 11.05 1.72
CA PHE A 106 -13.60 11.98 0.59
C PHE A 106 -14.95 12.34 0.00
N GLU A 107 -15.89 11.40 -0.08
CA GLU A 107 -17.27 11.67 -0.52
C GLU A 107 -18.00 12.61 0.43
N GLN A 108 -17.87 12.39 1.75
CA GLN A 108 -18.42 13.29 2.77
C GLN A 108 -17.82 14.70 2.68
N ALA A 109 -16.56 14.82 2.27
CA ALA A 109 -15.89 16.10 2.04
C ALA A 109 -16.17 16.72 0.66
N GLY A 110 -17.07 16.12 -0.16
CA GLY A 110 -17.54 16.68 -1.43
C GLY A 110 -16.82 16.17 -2.69
N VAL A 111 -15.98 15.13 -2.60
CA VAL A 111 -15.37 14.50 -3.78
C VAL A 111 -16.34 13.48 -4.37
N VAL A 112 -17.01 13.82 -5.46
CA VAL A 112 -17.96 12.93 -6.15
C VAL A 112 -17.22 11.77 -6.82
N GLY A 113 -17.76 10.55 -6.68
CA GLY A 113 -17.20 9.35 -7.31
C GLY A 113 -15.86 8.90 -6.74
N ALA A 114 -15.60 9.19 -5.45
CA ALA A 114 -14.32 8.90 -4.82
C ALA A 114 -13.92 7.42 -4.90
N GLU A 115 -14.87 6.48 -4.75
CA GLU A 115 -14.57 5.05 -4.89
C GLU A 115 -14.08 4.71 -6.31
N SER A 116 -14.74 5.23 -7.32
CA SER A 116 -14.41 5.00 -8.74
C SER A 116 -13.06 5.59 -9.09
N VAL A 117 -12.79 6.83 -8.65
CA VAL A 117 -11.49 7.50 -8.82
C VAL A 117 -10.38 6.73 -8.10
N ALA A 118 -10.63 6.28 -6.87
CA ALA A 118 -9.67 5.52 -6.07
C ALA A 118 -9.21 4.26 -6.79
N VAL A 119 -10.15 3.47 -7.30
CA VAL A 119 -9.82 2.23 -8.03
C VAL A 119 -9.07 2.53 -9.32
N ALA A 120 -9.57 3.48 -10.12
CA ALA A 120 -8.96 3.81 -11.40
C ALA A 120 -7.52 4.35 -11.23
N ALA A 121 -7.31 5.26 -10.28
CA ALA A 121 -5.99 5.83 -9.99
C ALA A 121 -5.01 4.75 -9.49
N ALA A 122 -5.45 3.90 -8.54
CA ALA A 122 -4.60 2.85 -7.99
C ALA A 122 -4.20 1.81 -9.03
N MET A 123 -5.14 1.33 -9.84
CA MET A 123 -4.86 0.36 -10.90
C MET A 123 -3.92 0.92 -11.97
N ALA A 124 -4.16 2.16 -12.41
CA ALA A 124 -3.28 2.83 -13.36
C ALA A 124 -1.88 3.06 -12.76
N GLY A 125 -1.81 3.44 -11.48
CA GLY A 125 -0.55 3.57 -10.75
C GLY A 125 0.25 2.28 -10.70
N ILE A 126 -0.37 1.16 -10.33
CA ILE A 126 0.27 -0.17 -10.29
C ILE A 126 0.87 -0.53 -11.66
N ILE A 127 0.11 -0.34 -12.74
CA ILE A 127 0.58 -0.62 -14.10
C ILE A 127 1.78 0.26 -14.44
N CYS A 128 1.68 1.57 -14.22
CA CYS A 128 2.75 2.52 -14.54
C CYS A 128 4.01 2.26 -13.68
N GLY A 129 3.84 1.97 -12.40
CA GLY A 129 4.95 1.68 -11.48
C GLY A 129 5.74 0.44 -11.91
N GLY A 130 5.03 -0.62 -12.29
CA GLY A 130 5.65 -1.84 -12.83
C GLY A 130 6.39 -1.62 -14.15
N LEU A 131 5.80 -0.82 -15.04
CA LEU A 131 6.39 -0.53 -16.34
C LEU A 131 7.63 0.39 -16.29
N ILE A 132 7.68 1.35 -15.35
CA ILE A 132 8.68 2.43 -15.34
C ILE A 132 9.81 2.17 -14.37
N GLY A 133 9.55 1.48 -13.25
CA GLY A 133 10.55 1.23 -12.23
C GLY A 133 11.79 0.49 -12.75
N GLY A 134 11.60 -0.57 -13.54
CA GLY A 134 12.68 -1.32 -14.17
C GLY A 134 13.54 -0.49 -15.14
N PRO A 135 12.94 0.14 -16.16
CA PRO A 135 13.66 0.99 -17.12
C PRO A 135 14.45 2.14 -16.49
N VAL A 136 13.89 2.85 -15.52
CA VAL A 136 14.58 3.97 -14.84
C VAL A 136 15.81 3.47 -14.08
N SER A 137 15.70 2.37 -13.35
CA SER A 137 16.85 1.78 -12.65
C SER A 137 17.87 1.19 -13.59
N THR A 138 17.43 0.54 -14.66
CA THR A 138 18.31 0.07 -15.74
C THR A 138 19.13 1.22 -16.34
N LEU A 139 18.46 2.34 -16.66
CA LEU A 139 19.14 3.54 -17.16
C LEU A 139 20.18 4.06 -16.17
N LEU A 140 19.84 4.05 -14.86
CA LEU A 140 20.75 4.49 -13.80
C LEU A 140 21.97 3.57 -13.68
N ILE A 141 21.77 2.26 -13.66
CA ILE A 141 22.82 1.25 -13.58
C ILE A 141 23.77 1.38 -14.78
N GLN A 142 23.23 1.47 -15.98
CA GLN A 142 24.02 1.55 -17.23
C GLN A 142 24.78 2.87 -17.35
N ARG A 143 24.12 4.01 -17.13
CA ARG A 143 24.76 5.35 -17.23
C ARG A 143 25.85 5.55 -16.21
N ARG A 144 25.68 5.03 -15.00
CA ARG A 144 26.66 5.15 -13.91
C ARG A 144 27.66 4.01 -13.89
N LYS A 145 27.53 3.02 -14.78
CA LYS A 145 28.41 1.82 -14.88
C LYS A 145 28.54 1.14 -13.52
N LEU A 146 27.40 1.03 -12.80
CA LEU A 146 27.39 0.45 -11.47
C LEU A 146 27.70 -1.03 -11.56
N LYS A 147 28.70 -1.46 -10.80
CA LYS A 147 29.10 -2.86 -10.72
C LYS A 147 28.42 -3.51 -9.53
N HIS A 148 28.00 -4.74 -9.71
CA HIS A 148 27.55 -5.60 -8.64
C HIS A 148 28.69 -5.89 -7.66
N PRO A 149 28.48 -5.80 -6.31
CA PRO A 149 29.54 -6.02 -5.32
C PRO A 149 30.07 -7.46 -5.27
N ALA A 150 29.29 -8.43 -5.75
CA ALA A 150 29.64 -9.86 -5.72
C ALA A 150 29.35 -10.52 -7.07
N ALA A 151 30.28 -10.39 -8.03
CA ALA A 151 30.33 -11.33 -9.13
C ALA A 151 30.85 -12.67 -8.58
N GLY A 152 30.00 -13.47 -7.96
CA GLY A 152 30.40 -14.75 -7.36
C GLY A 152 29.50 -15.32 -6.27
N ALA A 153 28.50 -14.60 -5.80
CA ALA A 153 27.48 -15.15 -4.91
C ALA A 153 26.30 -15.62 -5.76
N ASP A 154 25.99 -16.89 -5.68
CA ASP A 154 24.86 -17.49 -6.39
C ASP A 154 23.54 -16.87 -5.93
N ALA A 155 22.56 -16.82 -6.83
CA ALA A 155 21.22 -16.29 -6.56
C ALA A 155 20.45 -17.05 -5.44
N GLU A 156 21.00 -18.15 -4.98
CA GLU A 156 20.50 -18.95 -3.84
C GLU A 156 20.70 -18.26 -2.47
N ASP A 157 21.60 -17.26 -2.36
CA ASP A 157 21.84 -16.50 -1.12
C ASP A 157 20.90 -15.29 -0.91
N LEU A 158 19.90 -15.09 -1.75
CA LEU A 158 18.84 -14.14 -1.43
C LEU A 158 18.09 -14.67 -0.21
N PRO A 159 17.92 -13.84 0.86
CA PRO A 159 16.95 -14.20 1.87
C PRO A 159 15.64 -14.39 1.14
N ASP A 160 15.18 -15.61 1.06
CA ASP A 160 13.89 -15.91 0.51
C ASP A 160 12.85 -15.33 1.51
N LEU A 161 12.44 -14.09 1.22
CA LEU A 161 11.34 -13.42 1.94
C LEU A 161 9.97 -13.94 1.46
N THR A 162 9.94 -14.87 0.52
CA THR A 162 8.83 -15.80 0.45
C THR A 162 8.94 -16.63 1.72
N VAL A 163 7.97 -16.48 2.61
CA VAL A 163 7.82 -17.29 3.80
C VAL A 163 8.10 -18.73 3.39
N HIS A 164 9.31 -19.22 3.70
CA HIS A 164 9.57 -20.64 3.62
C HIS A 164 8.51 -21.27 4.51
N GLU A 165 7.58 -21.94 3.91
CA GLU A 165 6.93 -23.05 4.55
C GLU A 165 8.09 -23.91 5.10
N GLU A 166 8.42 -23.73 6.37
CA GLU A 166 8.92 -24.85 7.14
C GLU A 166 7.79 -25.88 7.12
N ALA A 167 7.74 -26.60 6.02
CA ALA A 167 6.93 -27.79 5.84
C ALA A 167 7.54 -28.93 6.69
N GLY A 168 7.88 -28.61 7.94
CA GLY A 168 7.89 -29.61 8.99
C GLY A 168 6.45 -30.05 9.15
N GLN A 169 6.19 -31.35 9.14
CA GLN A 169 4.89 -31.99 9.35
C GLN A 169 4.24 -31.49 10.63
N ILE A 170 3.69 -30.26 10.59
CA ILE A 170 2.83 -29.74 11.64
C ILE A 170 1.55 -30.55 11.49
N SER A 171 1.17 -31.31 12.52
CA SER A 171 -0.08 -32.06 12.54
C SER A 171 -1.24 -31.13 12.15
N ILE A 172 -2.20 -31.63 11.39
CA ILE A 172 -3.37 -30.88 10.93
C ILE A 172 -4.01 -30.10 12.08
N ASP A 173 -4.17 -30.74 13.25
CA ASP A 173 -4.73 -30.17 14.46
C ASP A 173 -3.98 -28.90 14.93
N LYS A 174 -2.65 -28.85 14.80
CA LYS A 174 -1.86 -27.67 15.18
C LYS A 174 -2.02 -26.51 14.18
N ARG A 175 -2.20 -26.81 12.89
CA ARG A 175 -2.47 -25.79 11.86
C ARG A 175 -3.83 -25.16 12.09
N GLU A 176 -4.86 -25.97 12.32
CA GLU A 176 -6.23 -25.51 12.60
C GLU A 176 -6.28 -24.66 13.87
N PHE A 177 -5.66 -25.13 14.97
CA PHE A 177 -5.59 -24.36 16.20
C PHE A 177 -4.88 -23.00 16.02
N ASN A 178 -3.77 -22.96 15.27
CA ASN A 178 -3.07 -21.72 14.98
C ASN A 178 -3.93 -20.76 14.15
N ALA A 179 -4.70 -21.27 13.17
CA ALA A 179 -5.60 -20.45 12.37
C ALA A 179 -6.70 -19.83 13.23
N ILE A 180 -7.37 -20.63 14.08
CA ILE A 180 -8.40 -20.15 15.00
C ILE A 180 -7.82 -19.10 15.96
N LYS A 181 -6.65 -19.36 16.54
CA LYS A 181 -5.96 -18.41 17.41
C LYS A 181 -5.69 -17.07 16.72
N CYS A 182 -5.18 -17.09 15.47
CA CYS A 182 -4.93 -15.88 14.70
C CYS A 182 -6.23 -15.11 14.41
N ILE A 183 -7.30 -15.82 14.04
CA ILE A 183 -8.62 -15.20 13.81
C ILE A 183 -9.12 -14.53 15.10
N VAL A 184 -9.05 -15.22 16.25
CA VAL A 184 -9.47 -14.64 17.53
C VAL A 184 -8.67 -13.39 17.88
N VAL A 185 -7.35 -13.42 17.69
CA VAL A 185 -6.49 -12.24 17.94
C VAL A 185 -6.87 -11.08 17.03
N ILE A 186 -7.13 -11.33 15.75
CA ILE A 186 -7.58 -10.29 14.79
C ILE A 186 -8.93 -9.72 15.24
N LEU A 187 -9.91 -10.56 15.60
CA LEU A 187 -11.23 -10.10 16.06
C LEU A 187 -11.14 -9.26 17.34
N VAL A 188 -10.32 -9.69 18.31
CA VAL A 188 -10.07 -8.92 19.54
C VAL A 188 -9.39 -7.59 19.21
N ALA A 189 -8.41 -7.58 18.30
CA ALA A 189 -7.76 -6.35 17.89
C ALA A 189 -8.72 -5.39 17.15
N MET A 190 -9.62 -5.90 16.32
CA MET A 190 -10.69 -5.12 15.69
C MET A 190 -11.63 -4.52 16.74
N TRP A 191 -12.05 -5.30 17.72
CA TRP A 191 -12.93 -4.85 18.80
C TRP A 191 -12.27 -3.75 19.63
N LEU A 192 -11.04 -3.96 20.12
CA LEU A 192 -10.28 -2.94 20.86
C LEU A 192 -10.01 -1.70 20.00
N GLY A 193 -9.69 -1.90 18.72
CA GLY A 193 -9.46 -0.82 17.76
C GLY A 193 -10.68 0.07 17.55
N SER A 194 -11.89 -0.50 17.65
CA SER A 194 -13.13 0.28 17.55
C SER A 194 -13.28 1.30 18.70
N TRP A 195 -12.80 0.97 19.89
CA TRP A 195 -12.78 1.90 21.04
C TRP A 195 -11.75 3.01 20.84
N ILE A 196 -10.57 2.67 20.30
CA ILE A 196 -9.53 3.66 19.95
C ILE A 196 -10.07 4.60 18.87
N GLY A 197 -10.74 4.08 17.84
CA GLY A 197 -11.38 4.89 16.80
C GLY A 197 -12.39 5.89 17.37
N LYS A 198 -13.27 5.44 18.28
CA LYS A 198 -14.19 6.34 18.98
C LYS A 198 -13.46 7.41 19.79
N GLY A 199 -12.33 7.06 20.41
CA GLY A 199 -11.48 8.01 21.13
C GLY A 199 -10.93 9.10 20.22
N PHE A 200 -10.45 8.74 19.02
CA PHE A 200 -9.97 9.71 18.03
C PHE A 200 -11.09 10.65 17.55
N THR A 201 -12.28 10.10 17.29
CA THR A 201 -13.45 10.92 16.91
C THR A 201 -13.83 11.90 18.02
N ALA A 202 -13.78 11.48 19.30
CA ALA A 202 -14.02 12.35 20.43
C ALA A 202 -13.00 13.49 20.57
N LEU A 203 -11.77 13.29 20.04
CA LEU A 203 -10.72 14.32 19.97
C LEU A 203 -10.82 15.20 18.73
N GLY A 204 -11.87 15.04 17.90
CA GLY A 204 -12.07 15.81 16.67
C GLY A 204 -11.20 15.35 15.49
N LEU A 205 -10.58 14.17 15.57
CA LEU A 205 -9.77 13.60 14.48
C LEU A 205 -10.63 12.68 13.60
N THR A 206 -10.78 13.03 12.34
CA THR A 206 -11.48 12.20 11.34
C THR A 206 -10.53 11.15 10.77
N LEU A 207 -10.36 10.03 11.51
CA LEU A 207 -9.54 8.90 11.07
C LEU A 207 -10.42 7.75 10.58
N PRO A 208 -10.02 7.04 9.52
CA PRO A 208 -10.70 5.82 9.12
C PRO A 208 -10.78 4.80 10.27
N SER A 209 -11.88 4.06 10.32
CA SER A 209 -12.17 3.10 11.39
C SER A 209 -11.12 1.99 11.57
N TYR A 210 -10.37 1.67 10.52
CA TYR A 210 -9.35 0.64 10.55
C TYR A 210 -8.06 1.04 11.29
N ILE A 211 -7.77 2.34 11.42
CA ILE A 211 -6.50 2.81 12.02
C ILE A 211 -6.38 2.35 13.48
N GLY A 212 -7.47 2.41 14.24
CA GLY A 212 -7.48 1.90 15.62
C GLY A 212 -7.13 0.41 15.68
N ALA A 213 -7.72 -0.40 14.82
CA ALA A 213 -7.47 -1.84 14.77
C ALA A 213 -6.04 -2.17 14.31
N MET A 214 -5.52 -1.43 13.33
CA MET A 214 -4.14 -1.53 12.87
C MET A 214 -3.14 -1.21 13.99
N LEU A 215 -3.38 -0.19 14.80
CA LEU A 215 -2.54 0.15 15.96
C LEU A 215 -2.57 -0.94 17.02
N VAL A 216 -3.75 -1.51 17.33
CA VAL A 216 -3.84 -2.65 18.27
C VAL A 216 -3.07 -3.85 17.73
N GLY A 217 -3.19 -4.15 16.42
CA GLY A 217 -2.40 -5.20 15.77
C GLY A 217 -0.90 -4.99 15.96
N ALA A 218 -0.42 -3.76 15.77
CA ALA A 218 0.98 -3.40 15.98
C ALA A 218 1.42 -3.58 17.45
N VAL A 219 0.57 -3.21 18.40
CA VAL A 219 0.84 -3.44 19.84
C VAL A 219 0.92 -4.93 20.15
N VAL A 220 -0.04 -5.72 19.68
CA VAL A 220 -0.06 -7.18 19.86
C VAL A 220 1.21 -7.81 19.30
N ARG A 221 1.65 -7.40 18.10
CA ARG A 221 2.90 -7.86 17.50
C ARG A 221 4.11 -7.59 18.39
N ASN A 222 4.27 -6.36 18.84
CA ASN A 222 5.43 -5.96 19.64
C ASN A 222 5.43 -6.57 21.05
N VAL A 223 4.25 -6.86 21.61
CA VAL A 223 4.12 -7.63 22.84
C VAL A 223 4.52 -9.08 22.60
N ASP A 224 4.04 -9.70 21.52
CA ASP A 224 4.39 -11.08 21.17
C ASP A 224 5.88 -11.26 20.87
N ASP A 225 6.51 -10.32 20.17
CA ASP A 225 7.96 -10.31 19.90
C ASP A 225 8.81 -10.31 21.20
N ARG A 226 8.29 -9.72 22.28
CA ARG A 226 9.01 -9.64 23.57
C ARG A 226 8.69 -10.78 24.52
N THR A 227 7.45 -11.23 24.55
CA THR A 227 6.93 -12.16 25.57
C THR A 227 6.75 -13.58 25.04
N GLY A 228 6.54 -13.72 23.73
CA GLY A 228 6.20 -15.00 23.12
C GLY A 228 4.85 -15.57 23.59
N TRP A 229 3.95 -14.73 24.14
CA TRP A 229 2.69 -15.19 24.72
C TRP A 229 1.74 -15.76 23.68
N PHE A 230 1.63 -15.07 22.56
CA PHE A 230 0.69 -15.48 21.53
C PHE A 230 1.32 -16.46 20.53
N LYS A 231 2.64 -16.42 20.32
CA LYS A 231 3.35 -17.23 19.30
C LYS A 231 2.57 -17.22 17.98
N LEU A 232 2.33 -16.02 17.46
CA LEU A 232 1.53 -15.80 16.27
C LEU A 232 2.23 -16.37 15.03
N SER A 233 1.49 -17.10 14.22
CA SER A 233 1.96 -17.55 12.91
C SER A 233 1.77 -16.44 11.90
N LEU A 234 2.83 -15.71 11.54
CA LEU A 234 2.77 -14.63 10.54
C LEU A 234 2.25 -15.13 9.18
N PRO A 235 2.69 -16.30 8.65
CA PRO A 235 2.15 -16.80 7.40
C PRO A 235 0.64 -17.01 7.43
N THR A 236 0.10 -17.43 8.58
CA THR A 236 -1.34 -17.61 8.75
C THR A 236 -2.07 -16.26 8.80
N ILE A 237 -1.49 -15.27 9.47
CA ILE A 237 -2.04 -13.90 9.52
C ILE A 237 -2.04 -13.29 8.12
N ASP A 238 -0.95 -13.43 7.37
CA ASP A 238 -0.83 -12.92 6.00
C ASP A 238 -1.85 -13.58 5.06
N LEU A 239 -2.06 -14.89 5.21
CA LEU A 239 -3.08 -15.62 4.45
C LEU A 239 -4.49 -15.06 4.75
N ILE A 240 -4.83 -14.86 6.02
CA ILE A 240 -6.11 -14.28 6.42
C ILE A 240 -6.24 -12.85 5.87
N GLY A 241 -5.20 -12.04 5.98
CA GLY A 241 -5.16 -10.68 5.42
C GLY A 241 -5.40 -10.66 3.92
N ASN A 242 -4.71 -11.52 3.17
CA ASN A 242 -4.87 -11.61 1.71
C ASN A 242 -6.28 -12.06 1.31
N VAL A 243 -6.88 -12.99 2.03
CA VAL A 243 -8.29 -13.41 1.80
C VAL A 243 -9.24 -12.26 2.10
N CYS A 244 -9.07 -11.57 3.23
CA CYS A 244 -9.89 -10.40 3.57
C CYS A 244 -9.76 -9.28 2.53
N LEU A 245 -8.54 -9.01 2.07
CA LEU A 245 -8.28 -8.04 1.00
C LEU A 245 -8.96 -8.42 -0.30
N ALA A 246 -8.81 -9.67 -0.74
CA ALA A 246 -9.40 -10.14 -1.99
C ALA A 246 -10.94 -10.04 -1.97
N LEU A 247 -11.56 -10.43 -0.87
CA LEU A 247 -13.02 -10.33 -0.69
C LEU A 247 -13.47 -8.86 -0.61
N PHE A 248 -12.77 -8.04 0.18
CA PHE A 248 -13.04 -6.61 0.28
C PHE A 248 -12.98 -5.90 -1.08
N LEU A 249 -11.88 -6.11 -1.83
CA LEU A 249 -11.73 -5.53 -3.16
C LEU A 249 -12.77 -6.07 -4.14
N SER A 250 -13.12 -7.36 -4.06
CA SER A 250 -14.15 -7.95 -4.93
C SER A 250 -15.51 -7.28 -4.72
N VAL A 251 -15.94 -7.11 -3.46
CA VAL A 251 -17.21 -6.43 -3.13
C VAL A 251 -17.17 -4.98 -3.60
N ALA A 252 -16.09 -4.25 -3.33
CA ALA A 252 -15.94 -2.86 -3.75
C ALA A 252 -15.96 -2.71 -5.28
N LEU A 253 -15.23 -3.56 -6.02
CA LEU A 253 -15.18 -3.53 -7.47
C LEU A 253 -16.53 -3.87 -8.13
N MET A 254 -17.34 -4.71 -7.48
CA MET A 254 -18.68 -5.05 -8.00
C MET A 254 -19.66 -3.88 -7.90
N ASN A 255 -19.47 -2.97 -6.93
CA ASN A 255 -20.29 -1.77 -6.73
C ASN A 255 -19.79 -0.53 -7.50
N LEU A 256 -18.72 -0.65 -8.28
CA LEU A 256 -18.07 0.47 -8.92
C LEU A 256 -18.97 1.15 -9.96
N LYS A 257 -19.16 2.45 -9.84
CA LYS A 257 -19.95 3.27 -10.75
C LYS A 257 -19.04 3.91 -11.81
N LEU A 258 -18.69 3.15 -12.83
CA LEU A 258 -17.72 3.58 -13.86
C LEU A 258 -18.15 4.83 -14.64
N TRP A 259 -19.45 5.14 -14.72
CA TRP A 259 -19.93 6.34 -15.39
C TRP A 259 -19.53 7.64 -14.68
N GLU A 260 -19.26 7.61 -13.37
CA GLU A 260 -18.77 8.75 -12.62
C GLU A 260 -17.35 9.18 -13.04
N LEU A 261 -16.58 8.28 -13.68
CA LEU A 261 -15.24 8.58 -14.18
C LEU A 261 -15.23 9.36 -15.47
N ALA A 262 -16.31 9.38 -16.25
CA ALA A 262 -16.31 9.94 -17.60
C ALA A 262 -15.88 11.42 -17.62
N GLY A 263 -16.36 12.23 -16.67
CA GLY A 263 -15.97 13.63 -16.54
C GLY A 263 -14.61 13.87 -15.86
N LEU A 264 -14.05 12.85 -15.20
CA LEU A 264 -12.83 12.96 -14.40
C LEU A 264 -11.62 12.32 -15.09
N ALA A 265 -11.80 11.70 -16.25
CA ALA A 265 -10.76 10.95 -16.95
C ALA A 265 -9.56 11.83 -17.33
N LEU A 266 -9.77 13.02 -17.86
CA LEU A 266 -8.68 13.90 -18.28
C LEU A 266 -7.86 14.43 -17.09
N PRO A 267 -8.46 14.98 -16.01
CA PRO A 267 -7.72 15.34 -14.80
C PRO A 267 -6.94 14.19 -14.20
N LEU A 268 -7.54 12.99 -14.17
CA LEU A 268 -6.91 11.79 -13.60
C LEU A 268 -5.70 11.34 -14.41
N LEU A 269 -5.82 11.30 -15.74
CA LEU A 269 -4.71 10.94 -16.64
C LEU A 269 -3.56 11.96 -16.57
N LEU A 270 -3.87 13.25 -16.54
CA LEU A 270 -2.84 14.29 -16.40
C LEU A 270 -2.12 14.18 -15.05
N ASN A 271 -2.88 13.98 -13.97
CA ASN A 271 -2.31 13.78 -12.65
C ASN A 271 -1.38 12.56 -12.64
N LEU A 272 -1.84 11.42 -13.17
CA LEU A 272 -1.05 10.19 -13.21
C LEU A 272 0.23 10.38 -14.03
N ALA A 273 0.16 10.99 -15.22
CA ALA A 273 1.32 11.26 -16.07
C ALA A 273 2.36 12.13 -15.34
N LEU A 274 1.91 13.17 -14.65
CA LEU A 274 2.78 14.05 -13.87
C LEU A 274 3.40 13.31 -12.68
N GLN A 275 2.62 12.51 -11.93
CA GLN A 275 3.09 11.69 -10.83
C GLN A 275 4.17 10.71 -11.28
N VAL A 276 3.97 10.04 -12.41
CA VAL A 276 4.94 9.09 -12.99
C VAL A 276 6.27 9.79 -13.33
N VAL A 277 6.22 10.96 -13.95
CA VAL A 277 7.43 11.73 -14.27
C VAL A 277 8.16 12.17 -12.99
N VAL A 278 7.42 12.71 -12.03
CA VAL A 278 8.03 13.26 -10.81
C VAL A 278 8.62 12.14 -9.94
N VAL A 279 7.95 10.98 -9.81
CA VAL A 279 8.52 9.85 -9.04
C VAL A 279 9.77 9.30 -9.70
N ALA A 280 9.80 9.21 -11.04
CA ALA A 280 10.97 8.75 -11.78
C ALA A 280 12.17 9.70 -11.57
N VAL A 281 11.94 11.01 -11.66
CA VAL A 281 12.95 12.04 -11.39
C VAL A 281 13.41 11.99 -9.93
N PHE A 282 12.49 11.89 -8.99
CA PHE A 282 12.80 11.81 -7.56
C PHE A 282 13.63 10.56 -7.23
N ALA A 283 13.25 9.41 -7.75
CA ALA A 283 13.99 8.16 -7.57
C ALA A 283 15.40 8.24 -8.17
N TYR A 284 15.51 8.77 -9.40
CA TYR A 284 16.79 8.91 -10.11
C TYR A 284 17.78 9.86 -9.42
N TRP A 285 17.27 10.99 -8.87
CA TRP A 285 18.14 12.04 -8.32
C TRP A 285 18.23 12.00 -6.80
N VAL A 286 17.12 11.86 -6.09
CA VAL A 286 17.05 11.99 -4.63
C VAL A 286 17.30 10.65 -3.95
N VAL A 287 16.47 9.64 -4.27
CA VAL A 287 16.58 8.31 -3.63
C VAL A 287 17.95 7.72 -3.89
N TYR A 288 18.40 7.68 -5.14
CA TYR A 288 19.71 7.15 -5.50
C TYR A 288 20.86 7.85 -4.74
N ARG A 289 20.81 9.18 -4.63
CA ARG A 289 21.88 9.93 -3.95
C ARG A 289 21.92 9.72 -2.45
N LEU A 290 20.77 9.65 -1.83
CA LEU A 290 20.65 9.54 -0.38
C LEU A 290 20.79 8.10 0.12
N MET A 291 20.45 7.11 -0.71
CA MET A 291 20.53 5.71 -0.34
C MET A 291 21.93 5.07 -0.56
N GLY A 292 22.94 5.82 -1.05
CA GLY A 292 24.32 5.37 -1.07
C GLY A 292 25.06 5.50 -2.40
N ARG A 293 24.39 5.84 -3.51
CA ARG A 293 24.97 6.03 -4.87
C ARG A 293 25.63 4.80 -5.45
N ASP A 294 25.20 3.63 -5.03
CA ASP A 294 25.72 2.33 -5.45
C ASP A 294 24.67 1.51 -6.19
N TYR A 295 24.97 0.25 -6.46
CA TYR A 295 24.07 -0.67 -7.15
C TYR A 295 22.78 -0.92 -6.36
N ASP A 296 22.88 -1.19 -5.05
CA ASP A 296 21.72 -1.38 -4.18
C ASP A 296 20.79 -0.14 -4.18
N ALA A 297 21.38 1.06 -4.16
CA ALA A 297 20.62 2.31 -4.23
C ALA A 297 19.89 2.47 -5.57
N ALA A 298 20.45 1.96 -6.67
CA ALA A 298 19.78 1.97 -7.97
C ALA A 298 18.61 0.97 -8.00
N VAL A 299 18.76 -0.21 -7.43
CA VAL A 299 17.68 -1.21 -7.27
C VAL A 299 16.58 -0.67 -6.35
N MET A 300 16.96 -0.06 -5.21
CA MET A 300 16.00 0.62 -4.32
C MET A 300 15.25 1.75 -5.02
N GLY A 301 15.89 2.47 -5.95
CA GLY A 301 15.23 3.50 -6.76
C GLY A 301 14.10 2.93 -7.63
N GLY A 302 14.32 1.77 -8.26
CA GLY A 302 13.26 1.05 -8.99
C GLY A 302 12.15 0.54 -8.08
N GLY A 303 12.53 -0.04 -6.95
CA GLY A 303 11.58 -0.43 -5.91
C GLY A 303 10.76 0.76 -5.39
N PHE A 304 11.40 1.91 -5.20
CA PHE A 304 10.71 3.15 -4.79
C PHE A 304 9.65 3.58 -5.80
N ILE A 305 9.93 3.54 -7.09
CA ILE A 305 8.95 3.88 -8.15
C ILE A 305 7.76 2.91 -8.10
N GLY A 306 8.04 1.59 -8.05
CA GLY A 306 7.00 0.58 -7.94
C GLY A 306 6.16 0.72 -6.67
N PHE A 307 6.77 1.15 -5.58
CA PHE A 307 6.17 1.36 -4.28
C PHE A 307 5.28 2.62 -4.23
N MET A 308 5.80 3.75 -4.74
CA MET A 308 5.10 5.04 -4.71
C MET A 308 4.00 5.19 -5.79
N LEU A 309 3.94 4.30 -6.76
CA LEU A 309 2.88 4.22 -7.77
C LEU A 309 2.01 2.96 -7.63
N GLY A 310 2.27 2.11 -6.64
CA GLY A 310 1.56 0.86 -6.54
C GLY A 310 1.52 0.32 -5.12
N THR A 311 2.16 -0.82 -4.91
CA THR A 311 2.18 -1.52 -3.63
C THR A 311 3.57 -2.06 -3.35
N THR A 312 3.79 -2.56 -2.14
CA THR A 312 5.04 -3.28 -1.79
C THR A 312 5.28 -4.47 -2.72
N ALA A 313 4.23 -5.20 -3.12
CA ALA A 313 4.35 -6.30 -4.08
C ALA A 313 4.87 -5.83 -5.44
N ASN A 314 4.41 -4.67 -5.92
CA ASN A 314 4.88 -4.07 -7.17
C ASN A 314 6.36 -3.65 -7.08
N ALA A 315 6.76 -3.04 -5.97
CA ALA A 315 8.18 -2.74 -5.69
C ALA A 315 9.05 -3.98 -5.73
N MET A 316 8.61 -5.05 -5.07
CA MET A 316 9.33 -6.33 -5.04
C MET A 316 9.45 -6.97 -6.42
N ALA A 317 8.39 -6.92 -7.24
CA ALA A 317 8.44 -7.43 -8.62
C ALA A 317 9.47 -6.67 -9.48
N VAL A 318 9.49 -5.32 -9.40
CA VAL A 318 10.48 -4.50 -10.09
C VAL A 318 11.91 -4.83 -9.63
N MET A 319 12.12 -4.95 -8.31
CA MET A 319 13.44 -5.25 -7.74
C MET A 319 13.91 -6.65 -8.13
N ARG A 320 13.03 -7.67 -8.12
CA ARG A 320 13.35 -9.04 -8.59
C ARG A 320 13.82 -9.04 -10.05
N THR A 321 13.08 -8.39 -10.94
CA THR A 321 13.48 -8.29 -12.36
C THR A 321 14.85 -7.62 -12.54
N LEU A 322 15.20 -6.64 -11.70
CA LEU A 322 16.52 -6.01 -11.75
C LEU A 322 17.64 -6.94 -11.26
N VAL A 323 17.42 -7.67 -10.17
CA VAL A 323 18.46 -8.57 -9.64
C VAL A 323 18.64 -9.82 -10.48
N GLU A 324 17.58 -10.33 -11.12
CA GLU A 324 17.69 -11.42 -12.11
C GLU A 324 18.59 -11.03 -13.28
N ARG A 325 18.60 -9.75 -13.65
CA ARG A 325 19.39 -9.26 -14.79
C ARG A 325 20.79 -8.78 -14.42
N TYR A 326 20.97 -8.17 -13.24
CA TYR A 326 22.19 -7.45 -12.88
C TYR A 326 22.90 -8.02 -11.64
N GLY A 327 22.30 -8.98 -10.95
CA GLY A 327 22.83 -9.62 -9.75
C GLY A 327 22.15 -9.13 -8.45
N ILE A 328 22.49 -9.79 -7.34
CA ILE A 328 21.82 -9.63 -6.04
C ILE A 328 22.00 -8.23 -5.44
N ALA A 329 20.97 -7.71 -4.74
CA ALA A 329 20.96 -6.45 -4.03
C ALA A 329 20.42 -6.62 -2.59
N PRO A 330 21.21 -7.23 -1.67
CA PRO A 330 20.69 -7.66 -0.36
C PRO A 330 20.12 -6.52 0.46
N ARG A 331 20.77 -5.34 0.41
CA ARG A 331 20.32 -4.17 1.15
C ARG A 331 18.97 -3.63 0.65
N ALA A 332 18.75 -3.66 -0.67
CA ALA A 332 17.49 -3.24 -1.25
C ALA A 332 16.33 -4.13 -0.78
N PHE A 333 16.54 -5.45 -0.76
CA PHE A 333 15.56 -6.43 -0.30
C PHE A 333 15.35 -6.45 1.20
N LEU A 334 16.26 -5.89 1.98
CA LEU A 334 16.05 -5.66 3.40
C LEU A 334 15.22 -4.39 3.67
N VAL A 335 15.54 -3.28 2.97
CA VAL A 335 14.98 -1.96 3.28
C VAL A 335 13.55 -1.80 2.76
N ALA A 336 13.30 -2.09 1.48
CA ALA A 336 12.01 -1.79 0.85
C ALA A 336 10.83 -2.58 1.46
N PRO A 337 10.93 -3.91 1.70
CA PRO A 337 9.84 -4.66 2.31
C PRO A 337 9.51 -4.23 3.73
N LEU A 338 10.54 -3.90 4.54
CA LEU A 338 10.33 -3.47 5.92
C LEU A 338 9.55 -2.15 6.00
N VAL A 339 9.84 -1.21 5.11
CA VAL A 339 9.07 0.04 5.04
C VAL A 339 7.66 -0.23 4.55
N GLY A 340 7.51 -1.12 3.57
CA GLY A 340 6.21 -1.46 2.97
C GLY A 340 5.30 -2.33 3.84
N ALA A 341 5.84 -3.02 4.85
CA ALA A 341 5.04 -3.94 5.65
C ALA A 341 3.99 -3.24 6.53
N PHE A 342 4.29 -2.04 7.03
CA PHE A 342 3.38 -1.30 7.91
C PHE A 342 3.65 0.21 7.90
N PHE A 343 4.94 0.60 7.96
CA PHE A 343 5.29 1.97 8.35
C PHE A 343 4.78 3.01 7.38
N ILE A 344 4.81 2.74 6.09
CA ILE A 344 4.32 3.68 5.09
C ILE A 344 2.79 3.76 5.09
N ASP A 345 2.08 2.66 5.29
CA ASP A 345 0.61 2.67 5.34
C ASP A 345 0.14 3.53 6.51
N PHE A 346 0.81 3.41 7.66
CA PHE A 346 0.52 4.24 8.82
C PHE A 346 0.87 5.72 8.60
N THR A 347 2.09 6.02 8.14
CA THR A 347 2.50 7.43 7.92
C THR A 347 1.69 8.08 6.80
N ASN A 348 1.37 7.34 5.72
CA ASN A 348 0.51 7.83 4.65
C ASN A 348 -0.91 8.10 5.13
N ALA A 349 -1.48 7.22 5.97
CA ALA A 349 -2.79 7.45 6.57
C ALA A 349 -2.83 8.74 7.41
N LEU A 350 -1.78 9.04 8.18
CA LEU A 350 -1.66 10.30 8.91
C LEU A 350 -1.54 11.52 7.97
N ILE A 351 -0.76 11.40 6.90
CA ILE A 351 -0.61 12.43 5.87
C ILE A 351 -1.96 12.72 5.21
N ILE A 352 -2.67 11.69 4.75
CA ILE A 352 -4.00 11.82 4.12
C ILE A 352 -4.98 12.50 5.07
N THR A 353 -5.00 12.04 6.33
CA THR A 353 -5.88 12.62 7.37
C THR A 353 -5.54 14.10 7.62
N GLY A 354 -4.27 14.47 7.62
CA GLY A 354 -3.84 15.87 7.75
C GLY A 354 -4.42 16.74 6.63
N PHE A 355 -4.34 16.28 5.38
CA PHE A 355 -4.93 16.99 4.24
C PHE A 355 -6.47 17.01 4.31
N LEU A 356 -7.09 15.91 4.71
CA LEU A 356 -8.55 15.80 4.84
C LEU A 356 -9.08 16.81 5.87
N ASN A 357 -8.45 16.88 7.04
CA ASN A 357 -8.86 17.82 8.10
C ASN A 357 -8.56 19.29 7.76
N PHE A 358 -7.65 19.56 6.81
CA PHE A 358 -7.36 20.94 6.40
C PHE A 358 -8.42 21.51 5.44
N TRP A 359 -9.09 20.66 4.64
CA TRP A 359 -10.11 21.04 3.67
C TRP A 359 -11.53 20.60 4.05
N HIS A 360 -11.74 20.19 5.29
CA HIS A 360 -13.07 19.79 5.80
C HIS A 360 -13.90 21.00 6.25
#